data_f8bc4a9399683d75e04218cb5f4a9626
#
_entry.id   f8bc4a9399683d75e04218cb5f4a9626
#
_cell.length_a   1.000
_cell.length_b   1.000
_cell.length_c   1.000
_cell.angle_alpha   90.00
_cell.angle_beta   90.00
_cell.angle_gamma   90.00
#
_symmetry.space_group_name_H-M   'P 1'
#
loop_
_entity.id
_entity.type
_entity.pdbx_description
1 polymer ?
#
loop_
_entity_poly.entity_id
_entity_poly.type
_entity_poly.pdbx_seq_one_letter_code
_entity_poly.pdbx_strand_id
1 'polypeptide(L)'
;METIAITGGRGLQGCIRPAAAKNSVLPLLAAALLCGEPCAVSGVPPLADVATSLALLRAVGAAPELQGDTIRLAPRPLCGDIPPAVAGAMRASVFYLAPLLIRAGAVTMPLPGGCRLGPRPIDIHLDGLAAMGASVQAGAQAVTLRRRGALHAVDYTLRLPSVGATLTLLMAAACAEGYTTLRGVAREPEIQDVAAFLNAAGAEIAGAGTPVLTTRGAGGLLPGGARHTPLP
;
A
#
# COMPACT_ATOMS: atom_id res chain seq x y z
N MET A 1 -21.08 -23.06 -1.78
CA MET A 1 -21.39 -21.63 -1.97
C MET A 1 -22.25 -21.22 -0.79
N GLU A 2 -21.82 -20.18 -0.07
CA GLU A 2 -22.69 -19.57 0.93
C GLU A 2 -23.70 -18.68 0.21
N THR A 3 -24.96 -18.76 0.62
CA THR A 3 -26.07 -18.00 0.03
C THR A 3 -26.66 -17.09 1.09
N ILE A 4 -26.82 -15.81 0.78
CA ILE A 4 -27.54 -14.85 1.63
C ILE A 4 -28.92 -14.63 1.02
N ALA A 5 -29.98 -14.94 1.79
CA ALA A 5 -31.35 -14.61 1.42
C ALA A 5 -31.78 -13.33 2.16
N ILE A 6 -32.28 -12.34 1.40
CA ILE A 6 -32.74 -11.07 1.96
C ILE A 6 -34.24 -10.92 1.64
N THR A 7 -35.07 -10.80 2.68
CA THR A 7 -36.49 -10.48 2.56
C THR A 7 -36.68 -9.01 2.96
N GLY A 8 -36.96 -8.16 1.98
CA GLY A 8 -37.20 -6.74 2.18
C GLY A 8 -38.62 -6.42 2.68
N GLY A 9 -38.99 -5.12 2.63
CA GLY A 9 -40.35 -4.62 2.91
C GLY A 9 -40.61 -4.23 4.36
N ARG A 10 -39.59 -4.25 5.24
CA ARG A 10 -39.68 -3.72 6.62
C ARG A 10 -38.75 -2.53 6.79
N GLY A 11 -39.24 -1.46 7.42
CA GLY A 11 -38.40 -0.32 7.84
C GLY A 11 -37.37 -0.79 8.89
N LEU A 12 -36.11 -0.42 8.68
CA LEU A 12 -35.04 -0.67 9.63
C LEU A 12 -34.85 0.56 10.54
N GLN A 13 -34.67 0.31 11.84
CA GLN A 13 -34.35 1.35 12.83
C GLN A 13 -33.19 0.85 13.68
N GLY A 14 -32.20 1.72 13.94
CA GLY A 14 -31.05 1.41 14.77
C GLY A 14 -29.80 2.10 14.29
N CYS A 15 -28.68 1.92 15.04
CA CYS A 15 -27.36 2.40 14.70
C CYS A 15 -26.45 1.20 14.50
N ILE A 16 -25.67 1.22 13.42
CA ILE A 16 -24.59 0.27 13.19
C ILE A 16 -23.27 1.05 13.08
N ARG A 17 -22.19 0.43 13.58
CA ARG A 17 -20.84 0.95 13.34
C ARG A 17 -20.23 0.13 12.21
N PRO A 18 -19.89 0.71 11.05
CA PRO A 18 -19.22 -0.02 9.99
C PRO A 18 -17.83 -0.46 10.47
N ALA A 19 -17.37 -1.61 9.97
CA ALA A 19 -15.99 -2.04 10.14
C ALA A 19 -15.05 -1.18 9.28
N ALA A 20 -13.76 -1.20 9.62
CA ALA A 20 -12.76 -0.54 8.79
C ALA A 20 -12.78 -1.06 7.35
N ALA A 21 -12.61 -0.13 6.40
CA ALA A 21 -12.63 -0.47 4.98
C ALA A 21 -11.42 -1.31 4.59
N LYS A 22 -11.64 -2.39 3.85
CA LYS A 22 -10.58 -3.22 3.27
C LYS A 22 -9.57 -2.37 2.51
N ASN A 23 -10.04 -1.37 1.78
CA ASN A 23 -9.20 -0.52 0.95
C ASN A 23 -8.26 0.39 1.75
N SER A 24 -8.59 0.71 3.00
CA SER A 24 -7.70 1.39 3.93
C SER A 24 -6.71 0.43 4.59
N VAL A 25 -7.19 -0.72 5.06
CA VAL A 25 -6.36 -1.69 5.80
C VAL A 25 -5.19 -2.21 4.97
N LEU A 26 -5.44 -2.65 3.73
CA LEU A 26 -4.41 -3.32 2.92
C LEU A 26 -3.21 -2.42 2.58
N PRO A 27 -3.39 -1.16 2.12
CA PRO A 27 -2.25 -0.28 1.89
C PRO A 27 -1.57 0.18 3.19
N LEU A 28 -2.29 0.28 4.33
CA LEU A 28 -1.67 0.58 5.63
C LEU A 28 -0.70 -0.52 6.07
N LEU A 29 -1.05 -1.80 5.84
CA LEU A 29 -0.15 -2.93 6.12
C LEU A 29 1.11 -2.90 5.25
N ALA A 30 1.00 -2.46 4.00
CA ALA A 30 2.15 -2.26 3.13
C ALA A 30 3.00 -1.05 3.58
N ALA A 31 2.35 0.08 3.91
CA ALA A 31 2.99 1.30 4.38
C ALA A 31 3.76 1.10 5.69
N ALA A 32 3.28 0.21 6.58
CA ALA A 32 3.96 -0.12 7.83
C ALA A 32 5.38 -0.68 7.63
N LEU A 33 5.68 -1.26 6.46
CA LEU A 33 7.04 -1.71 6.13
C LEU A 33 8.03 -0.56 5.94
N LEU A 34 7.56 0.68 5.76
CA LEU A 34 8.41 1.86 5.55
C LEU A 34 8.85 2.53 6.85
N CYS A 35 8.28 2.12 7.98
CA CYS A 35 8.59 2.69 9.28
C CYS A 35 9.89 2.09 9.84
N GLY A 36 10.70 2.93 10.48
CA GLY A 36 11.92 2.53 11.19
C GLY A 36 11.66 1.97 12.59
N GLU A 37 10.48 2.22 13.15
CA GLU A 37 10.03 1.78 14.47
C GLU A 37 8.77 0.92 14.38
N PRO A 38 8.41 0.16 15.43
CA PRO A 38 7.22 -0.69 15.42
C PRO A 38 5.92 0.07 15.17
N CYS A 39 5.05 -0.53 14.35
CA CYS A 39 3.75 -0.01 13.97
C CYS A 39 2.60 -0.88 14.47
N ALA A 40 1.42 -0.29 14.63
CA ALA A 40 0.19 -1.01 14.94
C ALA A 40 -0.99 -0.45 14.12
N VAL A 41 -1.74 -1.36 13.51
CA VAL A 41 -3.00 -1.06 12.81
C VAL A 41 -4.11 -1.77 13.58
N SER A 42 -5.04 -1.01 14.16
CA SER A 42 -6.13 -1.51 15.01
C SER A 42 -7.47 -1.48 14.27
N GLY A 43 -8.46 -2.24 14.74
CA GLY A 43 -9.79 -2.29 14.12
C GLY A 43 -9.81 -3.04 12.79
N VAL A 44 -8.85 -3.93 12.57
CA VAL A 44 -8.72 -4.69 11.32
C VAL A 44 -9.81 -5.77 11.24
N PRO A 45 -10.67 -5.73 10.21
CA PRO A 45 -11.72 -6.73 10.05
C PRO A 45 -11.14 -8.10 9.60
N PRO A 46 -11.79 -9.22 9.97
CA PRO A 46 -11.36 -10.57 9.61
C PRO A 46 -11.70 -10.93 8.15
N LEU A 47 -11.06 -10.28 7.19
CA LEU A 47 -11.26 -10.47 5.77
C LEU A 47 -10.23 -11.42 5.16
N ALA A 48 -10.63 -12.17 4.12
CA ALA A 48 -9.74 -13.07 3.37
C ALA A 48 -8.53 -12.31 2.78
N ASP A 49 -8.72 -11.11 2.24
CA ASP A 49 -7.64 -10.29 1.71
C ASP A 49 -6.64 -9.85 2.80
N VAL A 50 -7.10 -9.62 4.03
CA VAL A 50 -6.22 -9.34 5.18
C VAL A 50 -5.39 -10.58 5.51
N ALA A 51 -6.00 -11.75 5.55
CA ALA A 51 -5.26 -13.01 5.77
C ALA A 51 -4.20 -13.24 4.68
N THR A 52 -4.53 -12.96 3.41
CA THR A 52 -3.60 -13.03 2.28
C THR A 52 -2.47 -12.01 2.43
N SER A 53 -2.77 -10.78 2.85
CA SER A 53 -1.79 -9.74 3.11
C SER A 53 -0.82 -10.14 4.24
N LEU A 54 -1.33 -10.75 5.32
CA LEU A 54 -0.49 -11.30 6.39
C LEU A 54 0.40 -12.45 5.90
N ALA A 55 -0.11 -13.31 5.02
CA ALA A 55 0.68 -14.36 4.39
C ALA A 55 1.80 -13.79 3.51
N LEU A 56 1.51 -12.72 2.73
CA LEU A 56 2.52 -12.01 1.94
C LEU A 56 3.61 -11.42 2.85
N LEU A 57 3.21 -10.71 3.91
CA LEU A 57 4.14 -10.13 4.87
C LEU A 57 5.09 -11.20 5.45
N ARG A 58 4.56 -12.36 5.85
CA ARG A 58 5.38 -13.47 6.35
C ARG A 58 6.31 -14.03 5.28
N ALA A 59 5.82 -14.18 4.06
CA ALA A 59 6.61 -14.71 2.94
C ALA A 59 7.81 -13.82 2.58
N VAL A 60 7.70 -12.51 2.74
CA VAL A 60 8.81 -11.57 2.51
C VAL A 60 9.68 -11.34 3.75
N GLY A 61 9.46 -12.07 4.85
CA GLY A 61 10.30 -12.03 6.05
C GLY A 61 9.80 -11.08 7.15
N ALA A 62 8.70 -10.36 6.95
CA ALA A 62 8.06 -9.62 8.03
C ALA A 62 7.37 -10.60 9.01
N ALA A 63 7.24 -10.20 10.28
CA ALA A 63 6.57 -10.99 11.31
C ALA A 63 5.37 -10.23 11.86
N PRO A 64 4.24 -10.22 11.13
CA PRO A 64 3.02 -9.60 11.63
C PRO A 64 2.45 -10.39 12.81
N GLU A 65 2.17 -9.70 13.90
CA GLU A 65 1.51 -10.24 15.09
C GLU A 65 0.07 -9.75 15.12
N LEU A 66 -0.88 -10.68 15.11
CA LEU A 66 -2.31 -10.38 15.23
C LEU A 66 -2.75 -10.61 16.68
N GLN A 67 -3.19 -9.55 17.35
CA GLN A 67 -3.72 -9.58 18.72
C GLN A 67 -5.13 -8.96 18.71
N GLY A 68 -6.15 -9.82 18.81
CA GLY A 68 -7.54 -9.39 18.62
C GLY A 68 -7.74 -8.85 17.19
N ASP A 69 -8.12 -7.59 17.08
CA ASP A 69 -8.28 -6.85 15.80
C ASP A 69 -7.09 -5.96 15.46
N THR A 70 -5.98 -6.08 16.17
CA THR A 70 -4.80 -5.23 16.00
C THR A 70 -3.65 -6.04 15.40
N ILE A 71 -3.09 -5.54 14.30
CA ILE A 71 -1.88 -6.09 13.66
C ILE A 71 -0.70 -5.21 14.06
N ARG A 72 0.35 -5.84 14.58
CA ARG A 72 1.62 -5.21 14.92
C ARG A 72 2.70 -5.66 13.95
N LEU A 73 3.55 -4.73 13.55
CA LEU A 73 4.71 -4.96 12.69
C LEU A 73 5.93 -4.26 13.27
N ALA A 74 7.01 -5.00 13.44
CA ALA A 74 8.31 -4.45 13.81
C ALA A 74 9.25 -4.48 12.60
N PRO A 75 10.17 -3.50 12.46
CA PRO A 75 11.15 -3.47 11.39
C PRO A 75 12.04 -4.73 11.42
N ARG A 76 12.22 -5.35 10.24
CA ARG A 76 13.08 -6.54 10.04
C ARG A 76 13.70 -6.50 8.65
N PRO A 77 14.81 -7.21 8.39
CA PRO A 77 15.30 -7.47 7.04
C PRO A 77 14.21 -8.17 6.21
N LEU A 78 14.01 -7.74 4.97
CA LEU A 78 12.98 -8.27 4.08
C LEU A 78 13.59 -8.83 2.79
N CYS A 79 12.92 -9.85 2.22
CA CYS A 79 13.14 -10.34 0.87
C CYS A 79 12.22 -9.60 -0.12
N GLY A 80 12.73 -9.30 -1.31
CA GLY A 80 11.95 -8.64 -2.36
C GLY A 80 11.18 -9.59 -3.26
N ASP A 81 11.31 -10.90 -3.10
CA ASP A 81 10.65 -11.89 -3.98
C ASP A 81 9.29 -12.28 -3.42
N ILE A 82 8.22 -11.87 -4.10
CA ILE A 82 6.85 -12.20 -3.71
C ILE A 82 6.47 -13.54 -4.34
N PRO A 83 6.06 -14.56 -3.54
CA PRO A 83 5.67 -15.85 -4.10
C PRO A 83 4.43 -15.75 -5.01
N PRO A 84 4.40 -16.48 -6.16
CA PRO A 84 3.30 -16.43 -7.13
C PRO A 84 1.93 -16.75 -6.52
N ALA A 85 1.86 -17.72 -5.62
CA ALA A 85 0.61 -18.12 -4.97
C ALA A 85 -0.03 -16.98 -4.19
N VAL A 86 0.78 -16.12 -3.56
CA VAL A 86 0.29 -14.98 -2.77
C VAL A 86 0.00 -13.76 -3.64
N ALA A 87 0.87 -13.47 -4.63
CA ALA A 87 0.65 -12.38 -5.57
C ALA A 87 -0.63 -12.58 -6.39
N GLY A 88 -0.86 -13.83 -6.87
CA GLY A 88 -2.04 -14.20 -7.65
C GLY A 88 -3.35 -14.21 -6.87
N ALA A 89 -3.31 -14.36 -5.54
CA ALA A 89 -4.50 -14.44 -4.70
C ALA A 89 -5.14 -13.08 -4.41
N MET A 90 -4.38 -11.98 -4.53
CA MET A 90 -4.84 -10.65 -4.13
C MET A 90 -4.26 -9.56 -5.03
N ARG A 91 -5.15 -8.73 -5.62
CA ARG A 91 -4.68 -7.60 -6.43
C ARG A 91 -3.90 -6.55 -5.62
N ALA A 92 -4.25 -6.39 -4.36
CA ALA A 92 -3.58 -5.45 -3.46
C ALA A 92 -2.10 -5.78 -3.20
N SER A 93 -1.59 -6.92 -3.69
CA SER A 93 -0.16 -7.24 -3.71
C SER A 93 0.69 -6.14 -4.37
N VAL A 94 0.11 -5.37 -5.30
CA VAL A 94 0.78 -4.23 -5.95
C VAL A 94 1.23 -3.15 -4.97
N PHE A 95 0.55 -2.97 -3.84
CA PHE A 95 0.95 -1.99 -2.81
C PHE A 95 2.31 -2.30 -2.19
N TYR A 96 2.76 -3.54 -2.25
CA TYR A 96 4.05 -3.97 -1.72
C TYR A 96 5.24 -3.64 -2.63
N LEU A 97 5.02 -3.20 -3.89
CA LEU A 97 6.09 -2.84 -4.82
C LEU A 97 7.03 -1.78 -4.25
N ALA A 98 6.49 -0.62 -3.85
CA ALA A 98 7.32 0.47 -3.34
C ALA A 98 7.98 0.13 -1.99
N PRO A 99 7.28 -0.40 -0.97
CA PRO A 99 7.89 -0.78 0.28
C PRO A 99 9.01 -1.81 0.13
N LEU A 100 8.81 -2.86 -0.66
CA LEU A 100 9.83 -3.89 -0.85
C LEU A 100 11.02 -3.39 -1.68
N LEU A 101 10.77 -2.56 -2.71
CA LEU A 101 11.85 -1.91 -3.45
C LEU A 101 12.73 -1.05 -2.54
N ILE A 102 12.13 -0.31 -1.61
CA ILE A 102 12.86 0.54 -0.66
C ILE A 102 13.60 -0.32 0.37
N ARG A 103 12.96 -1.37 0.90
CA ARG A 103 13.51 -2.20 1.96
C ARG A 103 14.57 -3.19 1.48
N ALA A 104 14.33 -3.87 0.37
CA ALA A 104 15.18 -4.93 -0.16
C ALA A 104 16.10 -4.47 -1.30
N GLY A 105 15.91 -3.26 -1.84
CA GLY A 105 16.67 -2.75 -2.99
C GLY A 105 16.22 -3.31 -4.33
N ALA A 106 15.51 -4.43 -4.32
CA ALA A 106 14.87 -5.03 -5.50
C ALA A 106 13.55 -5.70 -5.07
N VAL A 107 12.61 -5.78 -6.01
CA VAL A 107 11.36 -6.51 -5.83
C VAL A 107 11.00 -7.24 -7.11
N THR A 108 10.68 -8.53 -6.98
CA THR A 108 10.10 -9.34 -8.06
C THR A 108 8.69 -9.71 -7.67
N MET A 109 7.73 -9.27 -8.46
CA MET A 109 6.33 -9.53 -8.23
C MET A 109 5.72 -10.22 -9.46
N PRO A 110 5.18 -11.43 -9.31
CA PRO A 110 4.30 -12.03 -10.32
C PRO A 110 3.13 -11.10 -10.61
N LEU A 111 2.64 -11.09 -11.84
CA LEU A 111 1.53 -10.22 -12.21
C LEU A 111 0.34 -10.46 -11.27
N PRO A 112 -0.24 -9.41 -10.67
CA PRO A 112 -1.27 -9.56 -9.65
C PRO A 112 -2.54 -10.18 -10.25
N GLY A 113 -3.08 -11.17 -9.52
CA GLY A 113 -4.32 -11.86 -9.86
C GLY A 113 -5.55 -11.27 -9.16
N GLY A 114 -6.56 -12.10 -8.96
CA GLY A 114 -7.64 -11.85 -7.99
C GLY A 114 -8.80 -10.96 -8.46
N CYS A 115 -8.90 -10.55 -9.74
CA CYS A 115 -10.07 -9.81 -10.20
C CYS A 115 -10.54 -10.26 -11.57
N ARG A 116 -11.79 -10.73 -11.67
CA ARG A 116 -12.45 -11.14 -12.92
C ARG A 116 -13.08 -9.97 -13.69
N LEU A 117 -12.94 -8.73 -13.23
CA LEU A 117 -13.55 -7.52 -13.79
C LEU A 117 -12.77 -6.92 -14.99
N GLY A 118 -11.88 -7.67 -15.61
CA GLY A 118 -11.10 -7.25 -16.78
C GLY A 118 -9.65 -6.85 -16.47
N PRO A 119 -8.88 -6.52 -17.53
CA PRO A 119 -7.47 -6.16 -17.39
C PRO A 119 -7.33 -4.85 -16.59
N ARG A 120 -6.51 -4.88 -15.57
CA ARG A 120 -6.15 -3.71 -14.77
C ARG A 120 -4.62 -3.62 -14.74
N PRO A 121 -4.02 -3.00 -15.76
CA PRO A 121 -2.58 -2.90 -15.87
C PRO A 121 -1.98 -2.14 -14.68
N ILE A 122 -0.73 -2.46 -14.35
CA ILE A 122 0.03 -1.80 -13.28
C ILE A 122 1.04 -0.79 -13.83
N ASP A 123 0.94 -0.47 -15.11
CA ASP A 123 1.83 0.40 -15.86
C ASP A 123 2.00 1.79 -15.22
N ILE A 124 0.91 2.42 -14.74
CA ILE A 124 0.99 3.72 -14.04
C ILE A 124 1.88 3.63 -12.78
N HIS A 125 1.82 2.52 -12.05
CA HIS A 125 2.70 2.28 -10.91
C HIS A 125 4.17 2.19 -11.36
N LEU A 126 4.42 1.44 -12.43
CA LEU A 126 5.77 1.20 -12.94
C LEU A 126 6.38 2.46 -13.54
N ASP A 127 5.61 3.22 -14.33
CA ASP A 127 6.03 4.47 -14.95
C ASP A 127 6.45 5.50 -13.89
N GLY A 128 5.64 5.65 -12.84
CA GLY A 128 5.94 6.56 -11.74
C GLY A 128 7.17 6.13 -10.93
N LEU A 129 7.33 4.84 -10.63
CA LEU A 129 8.52 4.32 -9.95
C LEU A 129 9.77 4.44 -10.83
N ALA A 130 9.64 4.26 -12.15
CA ALA A 130 10.74 4.48 -13.09
C ALA A 130 11.15 5.96 -13.14
N ALA A 131 10.18 6.90 -13.14
CA ALA A 131 10.46 8.33 -13.05
C ALA A 131 11.22 8.69 -11.77
N MET A 132 10.97 7.97 -10.66
CA MET A 132 11.69 8.13 -9.38
C MET A 132 13.05 7.41 -9.35
N GLY A 133 13.51 6.82 -10.46
CA GLY A 133 14.83 6.22 -10.60
C GLY A 133 14.89 4.70 -10.41
N ALA A 134 13.76 4.02 -10.31
CA ALA A 134 13.75 2.57 -10.34
C ALA A 134 14.00 2.04 -11.75
N SER A 135 14.82 1.03 -11.90
CA SER A 135 14.90 0.27 -13.15
C SER A 135 13.77 -0.77 -13.17
N VAL A 136 12.97 -0.77 -14.22
CA VAL A 136 11.80 -1.64 -14.40
C VAL A 136 12.08 -2.66 -15.50
N GLN A 137 11.90 -3.93 -15.19
CA GLN A 137 11.97 -5.03 -16.14
C GLN A 137 10.64 -5.77 -16.12
N ALA A 138 9.80 -5.50 -17.11
CA ALA A 138 8.50 -6.15 -17.26
C ALA A 138 8.65 -7.41 -18.11
N GLY A 139 8.28 -8.55 -17.53
CA GLY A 139 8.17 -9.84 -18.22
C GLY A 139 6.72 -10.27 -18.42
N ALA A 140 6.50 -11.37 -19.13
CA ALA A 140 5.16 -11.91 -19.41
C ALA A 140 4.41 -12.39 -18.14
N GLN A 141 5.14 -12.81 -17.11
CA GLN A 141 4.56 -13.42 -15.90
C GLN A 141 4.88 -12.65 -14.62
N ALA A 142 5.90 -11.79 -14.63
CA ALA A 142 6.34 -11.05 -13.47
C ALA A 142 6.95 -9.71 -13.88
N VAL A 143 6.99 -8.78 -12.94
CA VAL A 143 7.75 -7.54 -13.03
C VAL A 143 8.84 -7.55 -11.99
N THR A 144 10.04 -7.12 -12.37
CA THR A 144 11.16 -6.90 -11.45
C THR A 144 11.54 -5.42 -11.45
N LEU A 145 11.59 -4.82 -10.26
CA LEU A 145 12.12 -3.48 -10.06
C LEU A 145 13.41 -3.55 -9.24
N ARG A 146 14.34 -2.67 -9.57
CA ARG A 146 15.61 -2.51 -8.81
C ARG A 146 15.90 -1.04 -8.62
N ARG A 147 16.50 -0.67 -7.49
CA ARG A 147 17.03 0.66 -7.27
C ARG A 147 18.54 0.62 -7.10
N ARG A 148 19.20 1.66 -7.57
CA ARG A 148 20.63 1.93 -7.31
C ARG A 148 20.68 3.17 -6.41
N GLY A 149 20.87 2.98 -5.12
CA GLY A 149 20.77 4.09 -4.15
C GLY A 149 19.32 4.40 -3.74
N ALA A 150 19.06 5.59 -3.23
CA ALA A 150 17.73 6.06 -2.89
C ALA A 150 16.90 6.38 -4.14
N LEU A 151 15.58 6.32 -4.02
CA LEU A 151 14.69 6.92 -5.02
C LEU A 151 14.76 8.45 -4.89
N HIS A 152 14.58 9.16 -6.01
CA HIS A 152 14.65 10.62 -6.01
C HIS A 152 13.27 11.24 -6.19
N ALA A 153 13.18 12.48 -5.71
CA ALA A 153 12.01 13.32 -5.84
C ALA A 153 11.69 13.64 -7.31
N VAL A 154 10.40 13.79 -7.60
CA VAL A 154 9.90 14.13 -8.94
C VAL A 154 8.73 15.11 -8.86
N ASP A 155 8.54 15.91 -9.90
CA ASP A 155 7.25 16.51 -10.23
C ASP A 155 6.62 15.64 -11.32
N TYR A 156 5.63 14.80 -10.93
CA TYR A 156 5.08 13.77 -11.79
C TYR A 156 3.56 13.89 -11.88
N THR A 157 3.04 13.87 -13.10
CA THR A 157 1.60 13.88 -13.36
C THR A 157 1.13 12.49 -13.77
N LEU A 158 0.22 11.90 -12.99
CA LEU A 158 -0.43 10.65 -13.35
C LEU A 158 -1.31 10.88 -14.59
N ARG A 159 -1.21 10.00 -15.59
CA ARG A 159 -2.00 10.12 -16.83
C ARG A 159 -3.50 9.94 -16.62
N LEU A 160 -3.90 9.29 -15.51
CA LEU A 160 -5.28 9.21 -15.03
C LEU A 160 -5.27 9.00 -13.50
N PRO A 161 -6.30 9.46 -12.78
CA PRO A 161 -6.42 9.20 -11.35
C PRO A 161 -6.54 7.69 -11.09
N SER A 162 -5.57 7.12 -10.38
CA SER A 162 -5.53 5.73 -9.98
C SER A 162 -5.23 5.63 -8.50
N VAL A 163 -6.13 5.09 -7.70
CA VAL A 163 -5.93 4.88 -6.26
C VAL A 163 -4.68 4.06 -6.00
N GLY A 164 -4.55 2.93 -6.70
CA GLY A 164 -3.40 2.05 -6.53
C GLY A 164 -2.07 2.73 -6.84
N ALA A 165 -1.98 3.40 -7.99
CA ALA A 165 -0.76 4.11 -8.38
C ALA A 165 -0.46 5.28 -7.44
N THR A 166 -1.48 6.05 -7.04
CA THR A 166 -1.33 7.14 -6.07
C THR A 166 -0.73 6.63 -4.76
N LEU A 167 -1.26 5.54 -4.20
CA LEU A 167 -0.75 4.94 -2.95
C LEU A 167 0.68 4.42 -3.11
N THR A 168 0.97 3.73 -4.22
CA THR A 168 2.33 3.23 -4.48
C THR A 168 3.35 4.36 -4.59
N LEU A 169 3.01 5.42 -5.35
CA LEU A 169 3.92 6.55 -5.53
C LEU A 169 4.02 7.43 -4.29
N LEU A 170 2.95 7.57 -3.52
CA LEU A 170 2.97 8.27 -2.23
C LEU A 170 3.93 7.57 -1.24
N MET A 171 3.83 6.24 -1.12
CA MET A 171 4.74 5.44 -0.29
C MET A 171 6.20 5.56 -0.77
N ALA A 172 6.44 5.55 -2.07
CA ALA A 172 7.77 5.74 -2.62
C ALA A 172 8.31 7.15 -2.34
N ALA A 173 7.49 8.17 -2.56
CA ALA A 173 7.84 9.58 -2.37
C ALA A 173 8.14 9.92 -0.90
N ALA A 174 7.42 9.32 0.05
CA ALA A 174 7.67 9.51 1.48
C ALA A 174 9.09 9.07 1.92
N CYS A 175 9.70 8.16 1.16
CA CYS A 175 11.04 7.64 1.44
C CYS A 175 12.11 8.10 0.42
N ALA A 176 11.74 8.87 -0.60
CA ALA A 176 12.67 9.38 -1.61
C ALA A 176 13.57 10.49 -1.06
N GLU A 177 14.63 10.83 -1.80
CA GLU A 177 15.43 12.01 -1.51
C GLU A 177 14.82 13.25 -2.17
N GLY A 178 14.52 14.30 -1.39
CA GLY A 178 14.07 15.60 -1.89
C GLY A 178 12.55 15.80 -1.78
N TYR A 179 12.03 16.73 -2.58
CA TYR A 179 10.64 17.20 -2.54
C TYR A 179 9.85 16.73 -3.76
N THR A 180 8.90 15.85 -3.56
CA THR A 180 8.06 15.29 -4.63
C THR A 180 6.72 16.00 -4.72
N THR A 181 6.28 16.26 -5.96
CA THR A 181 4.92 16.67 -6.28
C THR A 181 4.27 15.64 -7.20
N LEU A 182 3.15 15.06 -6.76
CA LEU A 182 2.34 14.15 -7.57
C LEU A 182 1.04 14.86 -7.98
N ARG A 183 0.79 14.96 -9.28
CA ARG A 183 -0.40 15.64 -9.85
C ARG A 183 -1.35 14.64 -10.50
N GLY A 184 -2.63 14.99 -10.57
CA GLY A 184 -3.67 14.12 -11.12
C GLY A 184 -3.88 12.87 -10.28
N VAL A 185 -3.59 12.95 -8.99
CA VAL A 185 -3.76 11.83 -8.05
C VAL A 185 -5.23 11.56 -7.74
N ALA A 186 -5.52 10.37 -7.33
CA ALA A 186 -6.80 9.97 -6.77
C ALA A 186 -7.03 10.64 -5.40
N ARG A 187 -8.30 10.76 -4.96
CA ARG A 187 -8.68 11.57 -3.77
C ARG A 187 -9.47 10.77 -2.74
N GLU A 188 -9.57 9.47 -2.95
CA GLU A 188 -10.34 8.55 -2.12
C GLU A 188 -9.87 8.56 -0.66
N PRO A 189 -10.76 8.27 0.31
CA PRO A 189 -10.46 8.33 1.75
C PRO A 189 -9.24 7.50 2.17
N GLU A 190 -9.02 6.34 1.54
CA GLU A 190 -7.87 5.48 1.85
C GLU A 190 -6.51 6.14 1.56
N ILE A 191 -6.46 7.13 0.66
CA ILE A 191 -5.23 7.91 0.39
C ILE A 191 -4.95 8.86 1.56
N GLN A 192 -6.00 9.49 2.10
CA GLN A 192 -5.89 10.35 3.28
C GLN A 192 -5.47 9.52 4.49
N ASP A 193 -6.00 8.32 4.61
CA ASP A 193 -5.72 7.38 5.70
C ASP A 193 -4.23 6.96 5.70
N VAL A 194 -3.72 6.54 4.54
CA VAL A 194 -2.29 6.20 4.38
C VAL A 194 -1.39 7.42 4.59
N ALA A 195 -1.77 8.60 4.09
CA ALA A 195 -1.01 9.84 4.31
C ALA A 195 -0.94 10.20 5.80
N ALA A 196 -2.04 10.08 6.53
CA ALA A 196 -2.09 10.31 7.98
C ALA A 196 -1.19 9.32 8.74
N PHE A 197 -1.23 8.03 8.36
CA PHE A 197 -0.37 7.00 8.92
C PHE A 197 1.12 7.30 8.70
N LEU A 198 1.51 7.62 7.47
CA LEU A 198 2.91 7.93 7.12
C LEU A 198 3.38 9.21 7.81
N ASN A 199 2.51 10.24 7.93
CA ASN A 199 2.83 11.47 8.67
C ASN A 199 3.03 11.18 10.16
N ALA A 200 2.23 10.30 10.76
CA ALA A 200 2.44 9.87 12.15
C ALA A 200 3.78 9.14 12.34
N ALA A 201 4.32 8.50 11.29
CA ALA A 201 5.63 7.87 11.27
C ALA A 201 6.79 8.85 10.93
N GLY A 202 6.49 10.13 10.70
CA GLY A 202 7.49 11.17 10.46
C GLY A 202 7.64 11.60 9.00
N ALA A 203 6.70 11.26 8.12
CA ALA A 203 6.64 11.84 6.77
C ALA A 203 6.09 13.27 6.82
N GLU A 204 6.35 14.05 5.76
CA GLU A 204 5.82 15.40 5.57
C GLU A 204 4.93 15.44 4.31
N ILE A 205 3.74 14.83 4.40
CA ILE A 205 2.79 14.72 3.28
C ILE A 205 1.69 15.77 3.44
N ALA A 206 1.41 16.50 2.36
CA ALA A 206 0.32 17.46 2.26
C ALA A 206 -0.52 17.24 1.00
N GLY A 207 -1.76 17.76 0.97
CA GLY A 207 -2.67 17.69 -0.17
C GLY A 207 -3.45 16.39 -0.31
N ALA A 208 -3.42 15.47 0.66
CA ALA A 208 -4.24 14.27 0.63
C ALA A 208 -5.75 14.63 0.53
N GLY A 209 -6.48 13.97 -0.38
CA GLY A 209 -7.87 14.32 -0.70
C GLY A 209 -8.02 15.42 -1.76
N THR A 210 -6.92 16.01 -2.25
CA THR A 210 -6.90 16.95 -3.37
C THR A 210 -6.24 16.32 -4.61
N PRO A 211 -6.32 16.94 -5.79
CA PRO A 211 -5.69 16.39 -7.00
C PRO A 211 -4.16 16.51 -7.02
N VAL A 212 -3.56 17.11 -5.99
CA VAL A 212 -2.10 17.31 -5.91
C VAL A 212 -1.61 16.89 -4.52
N LEU A 213 -0.70 15.95 -4.48
CA LEU A 213 0.03 15.53 -3.28
C LEU A 213 1.46 16.09 -3.33
N THR A 214 1.92 16.58 -2.20
CA THR A 214 3.32 16.97 -2.02
C THR A 214 3.91 16.27 -0.82
N THR A 215 5.18 15.93 -0.90
CA THR A 215 5.88 15.33 0.24
C THR A 215 7.37 15.67 0.19
N ARG A 216 7.94 15.97 1.35
CA ARG A 216 9.38 15.92 1.55
C ARG A 216 9.74 14.51 2.00
N GLY A 217 10.49 13.80 1.18
CA GLY A 217 10.90 12.43 1.47
C GLY A 217 12.01 12.36 2.51
N ALA A 218 12.03 11.27 3.27
CA ALA A 218 13.01 11.05 4.35
C ALA A 218 14.41 10.62 3.85
N GLY A 219 14.58 10.36 2.54
CA GLY A 219 15.82 9.81 1.99
C GLY A 219 16.12 8.37 2.42
N GLY A 220 15.12 7.67 2.94
CA GLY A 220 15.22 6.31 3.47
C GLY A 220 13.95 5.90 4.20
N LEU A 221 14.08 5.06 5.23
CA LEU A 221 12.93 4.71 6.06
C LEU A 221 12.46 5.91 6.88
N LEU A 222 11.16 5.94 7.17
CA LEU A 222 10.58 6.92 8.07
C LEU A 222 11.16 6.75 9.49
N PRO A 223 11.47 7.83 10.20
CA PRO A 223 12.20 7.75 11.46
C PRO A 223 11.40 7.13 12.61
N GLY A 224 10.06 7.17 12.54
CA GLY A 224 9.18 6.70 13.60
C GLY A 224 8.39 5.45 13.24
N GLY A 225 7.56 5.05 14.18
CA GLY A 225 6.45 4.11 14.01
C GLY A 225 5.11 4.83 14.12
N ALA A 226 4.04 4.13 13.75
CA ALA A 226 2.69 4.70 13.82
C ALA A 226 1.71 3.72 14.49
N ARG A 227 0.72 4.30 15.17
CA ARG A 227 -0.49 3.59 15.60
C ARG A 227 -1.68 4.22 14.89
N HIS A 228 -2.47 3.41 14.23
CA HIS A 228 -3.53 3.91 13.37
C HIS A 228 -4.77 3.01 13.43
N THR A 229 -5.93 3.63 13.34
CA THR A 229 -7.20 2.92 13.15
C THR A 229 -7.73 3.32 11.77
N PRO A 230 -7.87 2.38 10.84
CA PRO A 230 -8.31 2.69 9.48
C PRO A 230 -9.72 3.27 9.45
N LEU A 231 -9.99 4.11 8.47
CA LEU A 231 -11.32 4.62 8.20
C LEU A 231 -12.31 3.49 7.86
N PRO A 232 -13.59 3.65 8.22
CA PRO A 232 -14.66 2.70 7.89
C PRO A 232 -15.04 2.73 6.41
#